data_518c690f85270f224962d3b099ce794f
#
_entry.id   518c690f85270f224962d3b099ce794f
#
_cell.length_a   1.000
_cell.length_b   1.000
_cell.length_c   1.000
_cell.angle_alpha   90.00
_cell.angle_beta   90.00
_cell.angle_gamma   90.00
#
_symmetry.space_group_name_H-M   'P 1'
#
loop_
_entity.id
_entity.type
_entity.pdbx_description
1 polymer ?
#
loop_
_entity_poly.entity_id
_entity_poly.type
_entity_poly.pdbx_seq_one_letter_code
_entity_poly.pdbx_strand_id
1 'polypeptide(L)'
;MNALSLSLPATAAALLLLGNLGAARADTVNARCDIYPKGSDTVAKVVACTFSQRQGHVAIDRADGVRHELSPQGAAGNYIDENGQKAIRSKGLGSNGQIYRLAKESIFVYWDTAGLPGSVEAKPANAKPSVLPATAPTPVPFDQTVKLQGISFQVTSSNSGSINVLKLVPSGLTIDNAPIVRPIEGQITRAEVADLNADGSPEVYIYIRSAGSGSYGTLVAFSANERKSLSEIYLPPVSDDAKAAQGYMGHDDFAVVEGTLVRRFPVYKDGDSNVAPSGGVRQMQYKLKPGEANWQLKLDRVVEY
;
A
#
# COMPACT_ATOMS: atom_id res chain seq x y z
N MET A 1 -53.69 2.38 -64.19
CA MET A 1 -52.21 2.48 -64.27
C MET A 1 -51.71 2.24 -62.87
N ASN A 2 -51.25 0.96 -62.57
CA ASN A 2 -50.86 0.51 -61.26
C ASN A 2 -49.34 0.66 -61.13
N ALA A 3 -48.91 1.39 -60.13
CA ALA A 3 -47.49 1.45 -59.71
C ALA A 3 -47.28 0.49 -58.57
N LEU A 4 -46.49 -0.60 -58.81
CA LEU A 4 -46.00 -1.49 -57.80
C LEU A 4 -44.85 -0.85 -57.04
N SER A 5 -44.99 -0.74 -55.73
CA SER A 5 -43.90 -0.42 -54.84
C SER A 5 -43.22 -1.70 -54.32
N LEU A 6 -41.94 -1.90 -54.68
CA LEU A 6 -41.07 -2.95 -54.10
C LEU A 6 -40.52 -2.47 -52.78
N SER A 7 -40.80 -3.22 -51.72
CA SER A 7 -40.15 -3.06 -50.40
C SER A 7 -39.00 -4.05 -50.30
N LEU A 8 -37.77 -3.53 -50.08
CA LEU A 8 -36.59 -4.34 -49.69
C LEU A 8 -36.59 -4.57 -48.17
N PRO A 9 -36.26 -5.79 -47.70
CA PRO A 9 -36.02 -6.02 -46.27
C PRO A 9 -34.60 -5.59 -45.88
N ALA A 10 -34.51 -4.75 -44.85
CA ALA A 10 -33.25 -4.38 -44.21
C ALA A 10 -32.77 -5.55 -43.31
N THR A 11 -31.72 -6.23 -43.72
CA THR A 11 -30.99 -7.20 -42.86
C THR A 11 -30.14 -6.46 -41.86
N ALA A 12 -30.54 -6.47 -40.58
CA ALA A 12 -29.74 -6.00 -39.47
C ALA A 12 -28.65 -7.01 -39.14
N ALA A 13 -27.40 -6.69 -39.48
CA ALA A 13 -26.24 -7.44 -39.04
C ALA A 13 -25.93 -7.06 -37.59
N ALA A 14 -26.24 -7.98 -36.65
CA ALA A 14 -25.83 -7.85 -35.25
C ALA A 14 -24.33 -8.20 -35.15
N LEU A 15 -23.48 -7.18 -34.98
CA LEU A 15 -22.08 -7.35 -34.57
C LEU A 15 -22.05 -7.79 -33.10
N LEU A 16 -21.79 -9.06 -32.85
CA LEU A 16 -21.40 -9.56 -31.51
C LEU A 16 -19.99 -9.08 -31.20
N LEU A 17 -19.87 -8.01 -30.46
CA LEU A 17 -18.64 -7.62 -29.77
C LEU A 17 -18.41 -8.60 -28.60
N LEU A 18 -17.60 -9.62 -28.86
CA LEU A 18 -17.00 -10.44 -27.81
C LEU A 18 -15.99 -9.56 -27.06
N GLY A 19 -16.47 -8.83 -26.03
CA GLY A 19 -15.62 -8.17 -25.09
C GLY A 19 -14.81 -9.20 -24.31
N ASN A 20 -13.50 -9.21 -24.49
CA ASN A 20 -12.58 -9.87 -23.59
C ASN A 20 -12.77 -9.31 -22.18
N LEU A 21 -13.52 -10.01 -21.35
CA LEU A 21 -13.55 -9.83 -19.90
C LEU A 21 -12.18 -10.26 -19.37
N GLY A 22 -11.21 -9.36 -19.42
CA GLY A 22 -9.98 -9.51 -18.68
C GLY A 22 -10.34 -9.60 -17.21
N ALA A 23 -10.26 -10.78 -16.62
CA ALA A 23 -10.42 -10.97 -15.20
C ALA A 23 -9.40 -10.06 -14.49
N ALA A 24 -9.88 -9.02 -13.80
CA ALA A 24 -9.07 -8.20 -12.92
C ALA A 24 -8.49 -9.13 -11.84
N ARG A 25 -7.23 -9.53 -11.99
CA ARG A 25 -6.51 -10.29 -10.97
C ARG A 25 -6.34 -9.38 -9.77
N ALA A 26 -6.95 -9.73 -8.64
CA ALA A 26 -6.59 -9.19 -7.34
C ALA A 26 -5.10 -9.51 -7.11
N ASP A 27 -4.32 -8.56 -6.59
CA ASP A 27 -2.94 -8.83 -6.21
C ASP A 27 -2.96 -9.84 -5.07
N THR A 28 -2.73 -11.09 -5.45
CA THR A 28 -2.65 -12.21 -4.54
C THR A 28 -1.17 -12.51 -4.32
N VAL A 29 -0.74 -12.46 -3.08
CA VAL A 29 0.64 -12.80 -2.70
C VAL A 29 0.68 -14.20 -2.10
N ASN A 30 1.73 -14.97 -2.42
CA ASN A 30 2.00 -16.22 -1.74
C ASN A 30 2.49 -15.95 -0.32
N ALA A 31 1.97 -16.70 0.63
CA ALA A 31 2.26 -16.53 2.04
C ALA A 31 2.35 -17.91 2.73
N ARG A 32 2.88 -17.92 3.95
CA ARG A 32 2.77 -19.03 4.89
C ARG A 32 1.73 -18.68 5.94
N CYS A 33 0.81 -19.59 6.17
CA CYS A 33 -0.20 -19.47 7.20
C CYS A 33 0.04 -20.44 8.34
N ASP A 34 0.29 -19.93 9.54
CA ASP A 34 0.39 -20.70 10.77
C ASP A 34 -0.96 -20.58 11.51
N ILE A 35 -1.62 -21.72 11.76
CA ILE A 35 -2.98 -21.79 12.27
C ILE A 35 -2.96 -22.20 13.73
N TYR A 36 -3.55 -21.37 14.57
CA TYR A 36 -3.68 -21.61 16.01
C TYR A 36 -5.17 -21.79 16.36
N PRO A 37 -5.58 -22.90 16.95
CA PRO A 37 -6.92 -23.04 17.50
C PRO A 37 -7.21 -21.94 18.53
N LYS A 38 -8.47 -21.56 18.67
CA LYS A 38 -8.86 -20.54 19.64
C LYS A 38 -8.39 -20.90 21.05
N GLY A 39 -7.69 -19.97 21.69
CA GLY A 39 -7.16 -20.15 23.05
C GLY A 39 -5.92 -21.03 23.17
N SER A 40 -5.33 -21.43 22.05
CA SER A 40 -4.08 -22.20 22.01
C SER A 40 -2.91 -21.31 21.57
N ASP A 41 -1.79 -21.46 22.27
CA ASP A 41 -0.50 -20.88 21.89
C ASP A 41 0.36 -21.86 21.06
N THR A 42 -0.18 -23.04 20.75
CA THR A 42 0.49 -24.05 19.95
C THR A 42 -0.07 -24.05 18.53
N VAL A 43 0.82 -23.96 17.53
CA VAL A 43 0.45 -24.05 16.11
C VAL A 43 -0.09 -25.44 15.81
N ALA A 44 -1.31 -25.51 15.25
CA ALA A 44 -1.91 -26.77 14.86
C ALA A 44 -1.54 -27.17 13.42
N LYS A 45 -1.36 -26.19 12.54
CA LYS A 45 -1.00 -26.38 11.13
C LYS A 45 -0.13 -25.26 10.64
N VAL A 46 0.82 -25.61 9.77
CA VAL A 46 1.56 -24.66 8.93
C VAL A 46 1.30 -25.04 7.48
N VAL A 47 0.68 -24.14 6.71
CA VAL A 47 0.27 -24.42 5.34
C VAL A 47 0.66 -23.27 4.42
N ALA A 48 0.87 -23.57 3.14
CA ALA A 48 0.93 -22.54 2.12
C ALA A 48 -0.44 -21.86 2.02
N CYS A 49 -0.45 -20.56 1.80
CA CYS A 49 -1.69 -19.84 1.54
C CYS A 49 -1.43 -18.71 0.54
N THR A 50 -2.50 -18.17 0.01
CA THR A 50 -2.45 -16.89 -0.69
C THR A 50 -3.22 -15.85 0.10
N PHE A 51 -2.71 -14.65 0.09
CA PHE A 51 -3.32 -13.50 0.73
C PHE A 51 -3.62 -12.43 -0.31
N SER A 52 -4.82 -11.88 -0.25
CA SER A 52 -5.18 -10.70 -1.03
C SER A 52 -5.97 -9.73 -0.16
N GLN A 53 -5.74 -8.44 -0.37
CA GLN A 53 -6.50 -7.38 0.28
C GLN A 53 -6.97 -6.40 -0.79
N ARG A 54 -8.28 -6.12 -0.81
CA ARG A 54 -8.90 -5.20 -1.76
C ARG A 54 -9.99 -4.40 -1.06
N GLN A 55 -9.92 -3.07 -1.14
CA GLN A 55 -10.92 -2.16 -0.55
C GLN A 55 -11.18 -2.45 0.94
N GLY A 56 -10.14 -2.85 1.67
CA GLY A 56 -10.26 -3.29 3.05
C GLY A 56 -10.74 -4.73 3.23
N HIS A 57 -11.33 -5.37 2.21
CA HIS A 57 -11.65 -6.80 2.21
C HIS A 57 -10.38 -7.62 2.14
N VAL A 58 -10.35 -8.69 2.90
CA VAL A 58 -9.21 -9.62 2.93
C VAL A 58 -9.69 -10.99 2.52
N ALA A 59 -8.95 -11.65 1.61
CA ALA A 59 -9.13 -13.06 1.31
C ALA A 59 -7.85 -13.83 1.64
N ILE A 60 -8.02 -14.97 2.32
CA ILE A 60 -6.93 -15.90 2.68
C ILE A 60 -7.34 -17.25 2.16
N ASP A 61 -6.69 -17.72 1.08
CA ASP A 61 -6.91 -19.05 0.51
C ASP A 61 -5.80 -19.99 0.98
N ARG A 62 -6.15 -21.01 1.74
CA ARG A 62 -5.21 -21.96 2.34
C ARG A 62 -5.08 -23.20 1.47
N ALA A 63 -3.88 -23.75 1.38
CA ALA A 63 -3.62 -24.98 0.61
C ALA A 63 -4.36 -26.22 1.17
N ASP A 64 -4.85 -26.17 2.41
CA ASP A 64 -5.69 -27.22 3.00
C ASP A 64 -7.19 -27.11 2.63
N GLY A 65 -7.53 -26.22 1.67
CA GLY A 65 -8.87 -26.06 1.14
C GLY A 65 -9.78 -25.11 1.92
N VAL A 66 -9.28 -24.49 2.99
CA VAL A 66 -10.04 -23.51 3.75
C VAL A 66 -9.82 -22.11 3.17
N ARG A 67 -10.93 -21.39 2.95
CA ARG A 67 -10.91 -19.99 2.50
C ARG A 67 -11.60 -19.11 3.52
N HIS A 68 -11.01 -17.96 3.81
CA HIS A 68 -11.60 -16.91 4.63
C HIS A 68 -11.77 -15.65 3.80
N GLU A 69 -12.96 -15.07 3.88
CA GLU A 69 -13.29 -13.77 3.31
C GLU A 69 -13.71 -12.82 4.44
N LEU A 70 -12.89 -11.82 4.66
CA LEU A 70 -13.09 -10.86 5.75
C LEU A 70 -13.52 -9.52 5.17
N SER A 71 -14.72 -9.09 5.52
CA SER A 71 -15.28 -7.79 5.13
C SER A 71 -15.04 -6.76 6.24
N PRO A 72 -14.54 -5.56 5.92
CA PRO A 72 -14.27 -4.53 6.92
C PRO A 72 -15.56 -4.09 7.62
N GLN A 73 -15.49 -3.85 8.93
CA GLN A 73 -16.64 -3.41 9.73
C GLN A 73 -16.24 -2.35 10.75
N GLY A 74 -16.72 -1.13 10.58
CA GLY A 74 -16.50 -0.03 11.52
C GLY A 74 -15.03 0.40 11.57
N ALA A 75 -14.42 0.36 12.76
CA ALA A 75 -13.04 0.82 12.95
C ALA A 75 -12.02 -0.07 12.22
N ALA A 76 -10.90 0.53 11.78
CA ALA A 76 -9.82 -0.16 11.08
C ALA A 76 -9.31 -1.38 11.87
N GLY A 77 -9.18 -2.51 11.19
CA GLY A 77 -8.77 -3.78 11.79
C GLY A 77 -9.91 -4.65 12.30
N ASN A 78 -11.15 -4.18 12.27
CA ASN A 78 -12.32 -4.98 12.56
C ASN A 78 -12.93 -5.52 11.25
N TYR A 79 -13.35 -6.78 11.28
CA TYR A 79 -13.92 -7.48 10.14
C TYR A 79 -15.12 -8.35 10.57
N ILE A 80 -15.89 -8.77 9.58
CA ILE A 80 -16.81 -9.89 9.65
C ILE A 80 -16.32 -10.96 8.67
N ASP A 81 -16.30 -12.23 9.11
CA ASP A 81 -15.98 -13.35 8.24
C ASP A 81 -17.16 -13.75 7.34
N GLU A 82 -16.94 -14.73 6.47
CA GLU A 82 -17.95 -15.29 5.56
C GLU A 82 -19.19 -15.87 6.26
N ASN A 83 -19.09 -16.13 7.57
CA ASN A 83 -20.19 -16.62 8.41
C ASN A 83 -20.87 -15.52 9.23
N GLY A 84 -20.52 -14.26 9.01
CA GLY A 84 -21.02 -13.12 9.77
C GLY A 84 -20.43 -13.00 11.19
N GLN A 85 -19.34 -13.72 11.50
CA GLN A 85 -18.71 -13.69 12.81
C GLN A 85 -17.59 -12.64 12.84
N LYS A 86 -17.39 -12.05 14.01
CA LYS A 86 -16.34 -11.03 14.19
C LYS A 86 -14.95 -11.63 13.99
N ALA A 87 -14.15 -10.95 13.20
CA ALA A 87 -12.72 -11.17 13.05
C ALA A 87 -11.95 -9.88 13.32
N ILE A 88 -10.75 -9.98 13.86
CA ILE A 88 -9.94 -8.82 14.25
C ILE A 88 -8.53 -8.99 13.71
N ARG A 89 -8.02 -7.98 13.01
CA ARG A 89 -6.59 -7.90 12.68
C ARG A 89 -5.82 -7.42 13.91
N SER A 90 -4.92 -8.25 14.41
CA SER A 90 -4.07 -7.95 15.55
C SER A 90 -2.67 -7.53 15.12
N LYS A 91 -2.05 -6.67 15.92
CA LYS A 91 -0.61 -6.37 15.79
C LYS A 91 0.20 -7.53 16.35
N GLY A 92 1.47 -7.69 15.92
CA GLY A 92 2.37 -8.69 16.50
C GLY A 92 3.46 -9.18 15.55
N LEU A 93 3.19 -9.28 14.24
CA LEU A 93 4.19 -9.72 13.25
C LEU A 93 4.96 -8.55 12.61
N GLY A 94 4.56 -7.31 12.85
CA GLY A 94 5.19 -6.15 12.25
C GLY A 94 5.22 -6.24 10.73
N SER A 95 6.40 -6.07 10.14
CA SER A 95 6.62 -6.18 8.70
C SER A 95 6.62 -7.63 8.16
N ASN A 96 6.67 -8.64 9.05
CA ASN A 96 6.79 -10.04 8.63
C ASN A 96 5.46 -10.68 8.27
N GLY A 97 4.34 -10.00 8.55
CA GLY A 97 3.02 -10.58 8.27
C GLY A 97 1.87 -9.88 8.99
N GLN A 98 0.72 -10.54 8.97
CA GLN A 98 -0.50 -10.07 9.63
C GLN A 98 -1.13 -11.20 10.44
N ILE A 99 -1.80 -10.83 11.55
CA ILE A 99 -2.50 -11.78 12.39
C ILE A 99 -3.99 -11.49 12.31
N TYR A 100 -4.79 -12.49 11.96
CA TYR A 100 -6.25 -12.44 11.98
C TYR A 100 -6.78 -13.38 13.07
N ARG A 101 -7.53 -12.81 14.01
CA ARG A 101 -8.21 -13.57 15.07
C ARG A 101 -9.65 -13.75 14.69
N LEU A 102 -10.03 -14.98 14.33
CA LEU A 102 -11.38 -15.38 13.99
C LEU A 102 -12.09 -16.01 15.18
N ALA A 103 -13.33 -16.37 15.01
CA ALA A 103 -14.13 -16.95 16.08
C ALA A 103 -13.61 -18.30 16.60
N LYS A 104 -13.02 -19.12 15.74
CA LYS A 104 -12.56 -20.48 16.06
C LYS A 104 -11.03 -20.66 16.02
N GLU A 105 -10.32 -19.79 15.32
CA GLU A 105 -8.88 -19.90 15.13
C GLU A 105 -8.23 -18.51 14.99
N SER A 106 -6.90 -18.48 15.10
CA SER A 106 -6.08 -17.34 14.72
C SER A 106 -5.17 -17.75 13.57
N ILE A 107 -5.07 -16.90 12.55
CA ILE A 107 -4.24 -17.14 11.37
C ILE A 107 -3.11 -16.12 11.40
N PHE A 108 -1.89 -16.60 11.45
CA PHE A 108 -0.68 -15.81 11.34
C PHE A 108 -0.19 -15.92 9.89
N VAL A 109 -0.42 -14.91 9.09
CA VAL A 109 -0.04 -14.84 7.69
C VAL A 109 1.36 -14.24 7.60
N TYR A 110 2.35 -15.03 7.22
CA TYR A 110 3.73 -14.60 7.02
C TYR A 110 4.02 -14.41 5.54
N TRP A 111 4.67 -13.30 5.20
CA TRP A 111 5.10 -13.01 3.81
C TRP A 111 6.28 -13.88 3.37
N ASP A 112 7.05 -14.38 4.35
CA ASP A 112 8.10 -15.36 4.10
C ASP A 112 7.50 -16.77 4.06
N THR A 113 7.71 -17.46 2.94
CA THR A 113 7.26 -18.85 2.74
C THR A 113 8.26 -19.90 3.23
N ALA A 114 9.39 -19.49 3.80
CA ALA A 114 10.32 -20.41 4.44
C ALA A 114 9.66 -21.18 5.59
N GLY A 115 10.02 -22.45 5.75
CA GLY A 115 9.45 -23.33 6.78
C GLY A 115 8.11 -23.97 6.42
N LEU A 116 7.64 -23.89 5.16
CA LEU A 116 6.54 -24.71 4.69
C LEU A 116 6.95 -26.19 4.66
N PRO A 117 6.10 -27.11 5.13
CA PRO A 117 6.34 -28.54 4.99
C PRO A 117 6.46 -28.92 3.50
N GLY A 118 7.62 -29.40 3.09
CA GLY A 118 7.90 -29.79 1.72
C GLY A 118 8.69 -28.79 0.87
N SER A 119 9.08 -27.65 1.39
CA SER A 119 10.07 -26.78 0.74
C SER A 119 11.47 -27.34 0.93
N VAL A 120 11.86 -28.31 0.10
CA VAL A 120 13.27 -28.69 -0.08
C VAL A 120 13.96 -27.52 -0.80
N GLU A 121 15.05 -27.01 -0.25
CA GLU A 121 15.98 -26.14 -0.95
C GLU A 121 16.31 -26.75 -2.32
N ALA A 122 15.85 -26.17 -3.38
CA ALA A 122 16.13 -26.62 -4.74
C ALA A 122 17.58 -26.23 -5.07
N LYS A 123 18.50 -27.20 -4.95
CA LYS A 123 19.81 -27.17 -5.60
C LYS A 123 19.61 -27.05 -7.10
N PRO A 124 20.29 -26.16 -7.82
CA PRO A 124 20.05 -25.96 -9.24
C PRO A 124 20.44 -27.16 -10.07
N ALA A 125 19.46 -27.85 -10.66
CA ALA A 125 19.68 -28.87 -11.68
C ALA A 125 19.24 -28.33 -13.04
N ASN A 126 20.14 -28.46 -14.01
CA ASN A 126 20.04 -28.14 -15.43
C ASN A 126 18.63 -28.31 -16.01
N ALA A 127 17.99 -27.25 -16.43
CA ALA A 127 16.81 -27.28 -17.26
C ALA A 127 17.03 -26.55 -18.58
N LYS A 128 16.70 -27.26 -19.65
CA LYS A 128 16.67 -26.93 -21.07
C LYS A 128 15.83 -25.66 -21.33
N PRO A 129 16.14 -24.80 -22.27
CA PRO A 129 15.49 -23.51 -22.42
C PRO A 129 14.06 -23.65 -22.92
N SER A 130 13.12 -23.30 -22.07
CA SER A 130 11.73 -23.03 -22.43
C SER A 130 11.55 -21.51 -22.54
N VAL A 131 10.79 -21.09 -23.54
CA VAL A 131 10.52 -19.70 -23.93
C VAL A 131 10.17 -18.85 -22.70
N LEU A 132 10.97 -17.82 -22.49
CA LEU A 132 10.86 -16.83 -21.39
C LEU A 132 9.51 -16.11 -21.44
N PRO A 133 8.74 -16.10 -20.31
CA PRO A 133 7.79 -15.02 -20.06
C PRO A 133 8.57 -13.71 -19.86
N ALA A 134 8.02 -12.61 -20.34
CA ALA A 134 8.63 -11.29 -20.25
C ALA A 134 9.19 -11.04 -18.84
N THR A 135 10.47 -10.75 -18.75
CA THR A 135 11.21 -10.42 -17.54
C THR A 135 10.46 -9.36 -16.76
N ALA A 136 10.05 -9.70 -15.52
CA ALA A 136 9.66 -8.70 -14.55
C ALA A 136 10.79 -7.65 -14.44
N PRO A 137 10.50 -6.35 -14.43
CA PRO A 137 11.53 -5.32 -14.35
C PRO A 137 12.40 -5.58 -13.12
N THR A 138 13.70 -5.63 -13.31
CA THR A 138 14.67 -5.79 -12.24
C THR A 138 14.42 -4.67 -11.22
N PRO A 139 14.26 -4.98 -9.91
CA PRO A 139 14.09 -3.95 -8.89
C PRO A 139 15.21 -2.94 -8.97
N VAL A 140 14.87 -1.66 -9.06
CA VAL A 140 15.87 -0.58 -9.07
C VAL A 140 16.01 -0.09 -7.62
N PRO A 141 17.20 -0.28 -7.01
CA PRO A 141 17.46 0.27 -5.69
C PRO A 141 17.23 1.78 -5.67
N PHE A 142 16.68 2.27 -4.59
CA PHE A 142 16.53 3.71 -4.37
C PHE A 142 17.76 4.24 -3.64
N ASP A 143 18.40 5.27 -4.20
CA ASP A 143 19.48 6.02 -3.55
C ASP A 143 19.38 7.49 -4.00
N GLN A 144 18.97 8.35 -3.08
CA GLN A 144 18.82 9.78 -3.34
C GLN A 144 19.37 10.57 -2.15
N THR A 145 20.16 11.60 -2.44
CA THR A 145 20.57 12.58 -1.44
C THR A 145 19.88 13.90 -1.72
N VAL A 146 19.15 14.40 -0.75
CA VAL A 146 18.52 15.74 -0.76
C VAL A 146 19.21 16.64 0.24
N LYS A 147 19.30 17.94 -0.05
CA LYS A 147 20.03 18.91 0.77
C LYS A 147 19.34 20.26 0.82
N LEU A 148 19.23 20.81 2.01
CA LEU A 148 18.73 22.17 2.23
C LEU A 148 19.45 22.78 3.44
N GLN A 149 19.74 24.09 3.39
CA GLN A 149 20.31 24.85 4.50
C GLN A 149 21.57 24.22 5.15
N GLY A 150 22.40 23.52 4.35
CA GLY A 150 23.63 22.88 4.84
C GLY A 150 23.45 21.52 5.51
N ILE A 151 22.22 21.03 5.67
CA ILE A 151 21.92 19.68 6.14
C ILE A 151 21.60 18.80 4.91
N SER A 152 22.14 17.59 4.88
CA SER A 152 21.86 16.61 3.83
C SER A 152 21.26 15.33 4.42
N PHE A 153 20.45 14.66 3.60
CA PHE A 153 19.76 13.42 3.93
C PHE A 153 19.97 12.44 2.79
N GLN A 154 20.77 11.40 3.01
CA GLN A 154 20.86 10.29 2.08
C GLN A 154 19.78 9.26 2.43
N VAL A 155 18.96 8.95 1.47
CA VAL A 155 17.84 8.01 1.59
C VAL A 155 18.11 6.82 0.68
N THR A 156 18.18 5.62 1.23
CA THR A 156 18.43 4.39 0.47
C THR A 156 17.44 3.29 0.81
N SER A 157 17.13 2.45 -0.18
CA SER A 157 16.35 1.22 -0.02
C SER A 157 16.65 0.26 -1.17
N SER A 158 16.59 -1.05 -0.92
CA SER A 158 16.72 -2.05 -2.00
C SER A 158 15.56 -2.01 -2.99
N ASN A 159 14.38 -1.57 -2.57
CA ASN A 159 13.14 -1.58 -3.34
C ASN A 159 12.87 -2.94 -4.04
N SER A 160 13.31 -4.05 -3.43
CA SER A 160 13.33 -5.37 -4.06
C SER A 160 12.02 -6.15 -3.92
N GLY A 161 11.11 -5.68 -3.08
CA GLY A 161 9.84 -6.39 -2.79
C GLY A 161 8.74 -5.47 -2.29
N SER A 162 7.70 -6.06 -1.73
CA SER A 162 6.60 -5.34 -1.08
C SER A 162 6.96 -4.84 0.31
N ILE A 163 7.99 -5.42 0.93
CA ILE A 163 8.56 -4.98 2.19
C ILE A 163 10.02 -4.67 1.96
N ASN A 164 10.46 -3.50 2.39
CA ASN A 164 11.81 -3.02 2.20
C ASN A 164 12.34 -2.41 3.49
N VAL A 165 13.61 -2.05 3.50
CA VAL A 165 14.25 -1.32 4.59
C VAL A 165 14.63 0.06 4.07
N LEU A 166 14.07 1.09 4.71
CA LEU A 166 14.52 2.47 4.56
C LEU A 166 15.74 2.67 5.45
N LYS A 167 16.81 3.20 4.87
CA LYS A 167 17.93 3.77 5.60
C LYS A 167 18.05 5.25 5.26
N LEU A 168 17.96 6.09 6.29
CA LEU A 168 18.15 7.54 6.22
C LEU A 168 19.44 7.90 6.96
N VAL A 169 20.38 8.55 6.29
CA VAL A 169 21.64 9.03 6.87
C VAL A 169 21.65 10.54 6.80
N PRO A 170 21.42 11.24 7.94
CA PRO A 170 21.57 12.69 8.02
C PRO A 170 23.05 13.08 8.08
N SER A 171 23.36 14.30 7.66
CA SER A 171 24.67 14.90 7.81
C SER A 171 24.54 16.43 7.94
N GLY A 172 25.35 17.04 8.78
CA GLY A 172 25.32 18.49 9.05
C GLY A 172 24.47 18.90 10.24
N LEU A 173 23.91 17.94 10.98
CA LEU A 173 23.31 18.19 12.29
C LEU A 173 24.39 18.36 13.36
N THR A 174 24.14 19.21 14.33
CA THR A 174 25.17 19.60 15.31
C THR A 174 25.34 18.61 16.46
N ILE A 175 24.37 17.75 16.72
CA ILE A 175 24.40 16.80 17.86
C ILE A 175 24.34 15.36 17.36
N ASP A 176 23.33 14.98 16.56
CA ASP A 176 23.09 13.57 16.23
C ASP A 176 22.86 13.38 14.72
N ASN A 177 23.83 12.71 14.08
CA ASN A 177 23.77 12.30 12.69
C ASN A 177 23.69 10.76 12.55
N ALA A 178 23.23 10.06 13.58
CA ALA A 178 23.10 8.60 13.52
C ALA A 178 22.12 8.17 12.42
N PRO A 179 22.43 7.11 11.66
CA PRO A 179 21.52 6.58 10.67
C PRO A 179 20.22 6.07 11.29
N ILE A 180 19.10 6.40 10.66
CA ILE A 180 17.79 5.83 11.00
C ILE A 180 17.52 4.69 10.04
N VAL A 181 17.23 3.50 10.59
CA VAL A 181 16.91 2.28 9.81
C VAL A 181 15.57 1.77 10.28
N ARG A 182 14.63 1.60 9.32
CA ARG A 182 13.30 1.09 9.65
C ARG A 182 12.69 0.29 8.49
N PRO A 183 11.87 -0.73 8.79
CA PRO A 183 11.10 -1.42 7.76
C PRO A 183 10.03 -0.47 7.19
N ILE A 184 9.73 -0.64 5.90
CA ILE A 184 8.68 0.06 5.16
C ILE A 184 7.87 -0.93 4.33
N GLU A 185 6.55 -0.71 4.22
CA GLU A 185 5.66 -1.48 3.36
C GLU A 185 5.52 -0.76 2.01
N GLY A 186 6.15 -1.31 0.96
CA GLY A 186 6.21 -0.72 -0.36
C GLY A 186 7.60 -0.29 -0.78
N GLN A 187 7.67 0.48 -1.84
CA GLN A 187 8.90 0.98 -2.45
C GLN A 187 9.00 2.50 -2.29
N ILE A 188 10.19 3.00 -2.02
CA ILE A 188 10.44 4.44 -2.02
C ILE A 188 10.38 4.92 -3.46
N THR A 189 9.55 5.92 -3.72
CA THR A 189 9.40 6.52 -5.05
C THR A 189 10.18 7.81 -5.23
N ARG A 190 10.30 8.60 -4.15
CA ARG A 190 10.98 9.89 -4.16
C ARG A 190 11.27 10.35 -2.74
N ALA A 191 12.28 11.21 -2.57
CA ALA A 191 12.50 11.99 -1.37
C ALA A 191 12.58 13.49 -1.72
N GLU A 192 12.06 14.33 -0.86
CA GLU A 192 12.12 15.79 -0.95
C GLU A 192 12.61 16.40 0.36
N VAL A 193 13.17 17.60 0.30
CA VAL A 193 13.58 18.38 1.46
C VAL A 193 12.94 19.76 1.37
N ALA A 194 12.41 20.24 2.47
CA ALA A 194 11.82 21.58 2.57
C ALA A 194 11.93 22.08 4.02
N ASP A 195 11.67 23.36 4.19
CA ASP A 195 11.48 24.00 5.50
C ASP A 195 10.04 24.56 5.49
N LEU A 196 9.06 23.68 5.84
CA LEU A 196 7.64 24.00 5.69
C LEU A 196 7.11 24.97 6.74
N ASN A 197 7.79 25.06 7.90
CA ASN A 197 7.41 25.96 8.98
C ASN A 197 8.27 27.23 8.99
N ALA A 198 9.27 27.32 8.10
CA ALA A 198 10.20 28.42 7.94
C ALA A 198 10.99 28.75 9.24
N ASP A 199 11.37 27.70 9.99
CA ASP A 199 12.14 27.85 11.24
C ASP A 199 13.67 27.78 11.03
N GLY A 200 14.13 27.59 9.79
CA GLY A 200 15.54 27.46 9.44
C GLY A 200 16.12 26.05 9.67
N SER A 201 15.26 25.07 9.95
CA SER A 201 15.62 23.67 10.18
C SER A 201 14.86 22.80 9.20
N PRO A 202 15.53 22.21 8.19
CA PRO A 202 14.82 21.52 7.12
C PRO A 202 14.18 20.19 7.56
N GLU A 203 13.11 19.82 6.87
CA GLU A 203 12.47 18.52 6.95
C GLU A 203 12.80 17.69 5.72
N VAL A 204 12.88 16.36 5.91
CA VAL A 204 12.94 15.39 4.83
C VAL A 204 11.63 14.61 4.74
N TYR A 205 11.09 14.49 3.52
CA TYR A 205 9.85 13.81 3.17
C TYR A 205 10.18 12.63 2.24
N ILE A 206 9.85 11.41 2.63
CA ILE A 206 10.17 10.19 1.91
C ILE A 206 8.85 9.53 1.51
N TYR A 207 8.57 9.46 0.22
CA TYR A 207 7.32 8.95 -0.32
C TYR A 207 7.46 7.49 -0.67
N ILE A 208 6.52 6.70 -0.16
CA ILE A 208 6.50 5.24 -0.31
C ILE A 208 5.19 4.87 -0.99
N ARG A 209 5.26 3.97 -1.96
CA ARG A 209 4.10 3.40 -2.64
C ARG A 209 4.00 1.92 -2.30
N SER A 210 2.83 1.48 -1.82
CA SER A 210 2.56 0.07 -1.58
C SER A 210 2.56 -0.74 -2.87
N ALA A 211 2.92 -2.02 -2.77
CA ALA A 211 2.99 -2.92 -3.93
C ALA A 211 1.63 -3.38 -4.45
N GLY A 212 0.52 -3.07 -3.78
CA GLY A 212 -0.81 -3.51 -4.17
C GLY A 212 -1.45 -2.66 -5.27
N SER A 213 -2.53 -3.17 -5.89
CA SER A 213 -3.28 -2.52 -6.97
C SER A 213 -3.88 -1.16 -6.58
N GLY A 214 -4.09 -0.91 -5.28
CA GLY A 214 -4.50 0.39 -4.75
C GLY A 214 -3.37 1.40 -4.69
N SER A 215 -2.10 0.97 -4.88
CA SER A 215 -0.92 1.85 -4.86
C SER A 215 -0.98 2.90 -3.75
N TYR A 216 -1.34 2.47 -2.52
CA TYR A 216 -1.48 3.37 -1.38
C TYR A 216 -0.17 4.07 -1.08
N GLY A 217 -0.22 5.39 -1.03
CA GLY A 217 0.92 6.21 -0.65
C GLY A 217 1.07 6.33 0.86
N THR A 218 2.30 6.15 1.33
CA THR A 218 2.70 6.38 2.72
C THR A 218 3.83 7.40 2.77
N LEU A 219 3.82 8.22 3.80
CA LEU A 219 4.88 9.20 4.07
C LEU A 219 5.68 8.76 5.30
N VAL A 220 7.00 8.80 5.17
CA VAL A 220 7.94 8.83 6.29
C VAL A 220 8.65 10.17 6.24
N ALA A 221 8.59 10.94 7.32
CA ALA A 221 9.17 12.27 7.34
C ALA A 221 9.84 12.59 8.69
N PHE A 222 10.89 13.41 8.65
CA PHE A 222 11.63 13.85 9.82
C PHE A 222 11.94 15.32 9.75
N SER A 223 11.88 16.01 10.89
CA SER A 223 12.30 17.40 11.06
C SER A 223 13.67 17.47 11.76
N ALA A 224 14.53 18.32 11.24
CA ALA A 224 15.81 18.65 11.87
C ALA A 224 15.61 19.70 12.97
N ASN A 225 15.25 19.26 14.18
CA ASN A 225 14.95 20.16 15.30
C ASN A 225 16.12 21.08 15.63
N GLU A 226 15.95 22.39 15.47
CA GLU A 226 16.99 23.39 15.73
C GLU A 226 18.35 23.01 15.11
N ARG A 227 18.32 22.25 14.00
CA ARG A 227 19.53 21.72 13.32
C ARG A 227 20.40 20.80 14.20
N LYS A 228 19.85 20.20 15.26
CA LYS A 228 20.57 19.39 16.26
C LYS A 228 20.41 17.90 16.03
N SER A 229 19.19 17.44 15.85
CA SER A 229 18.82 16.03 15.74
C SER A 229 17.53 15.87 14.94
N LEU A 230 17.18 14.64 14.56
CA LEU A 230 15.93 14.34 13.87
C LEU A 230 14.82 13.88 14.81
N SER A 231 13.60 14.34 14.57
CA SER A 231 12.39 13.73 15.11
C SER A 231 11.40 13.41 14.01
N GLU A 232 10.65 12.33 14.17
CA GLU A 232 9.64 11.90 13.20
C GLU A 232 8.49 12.90 13.16
N ILE A 233 7.99 13.15 11.94
CA ILE A 233 6.81 13.97 11.68
C ILE A 233 5.61 13.03 11.50
N TYR A 234 4.53 13.28 12.24
CA TYR A 234 3.30 12.51 12.14
C TYR A 234 2.40 13.06 11.02
N LEU A 235 1.99 12.20 10.10
CA LEU A 235 0.91 12.46 9.14
C LEU A 235 -0.33 11.65 9.56
N PRO A 236 -1.46 12.30 9.92
CA PRO A 236 -2.70 11.60 10.22
C PRO A 236 -3.20 10.78 9.03
N PRO A 237 -3.78 9.59 9.26
CA PRO A 237 -4.43 8.82 8.21
C PRO A 237 -5.57 9.62 7.55
N VAL A 238 -5.85 9.37 6.26
CA VAL A 238 -7.00 10.00 5.57
C VAL A 238 -8.32 9.66 6.25
N SER A 239 -8.41 8.46 6.85
CA SER A 239 -9.59 7.97 7.56
C SER A 239 -9.97 8.79 8.80
N ASP A 240 -9.07 9.60 9.33
CA ASP A 240 -9.35 10.45 10.50
C ASP A 240 -10.28 11.63 10.13
N ASP A 241 -10.36 11.98 8.84
CA ASP A 241 -11.35 12.92 8.31
C ASP A 241 -12.34 12.16 7.41
N ALA A 242 -13.52 11.84 7.93
CA ALA A 242 -14.53 11.07 7.23
C ALA A 242 -14.97 11.70 5.90
N LYS A 243 -14.96 13.05 5.80
CA LYS A 243 -15.33 13.76 4.57
C LYS A 243 -14.20 13.65 3.54
N ALA A 244 -12.95 13.82 3.96
CA ALA A 244 -11.79 13.68 3.09
C ALA A 244 -11.56 12.21 2.66
N ALA A 245 -11.98 11.24 3.47
CA ALA A 245 -11.85 9.81 3.18
C ALA A 245 -12.91 9.28 2.20
N GLN A 246 -13.99 10.04 1.93
CA GLN A 246 -15.05 9.57 1.04
C GLN A 246 -14.53 9.33 -0.37
N GLY A 247 -14.69 8.11 -0.90
CA GLY A 247 -14.20 7.71 -2.22
C GLY A 247 -12.68 7.54 -2.31
N TYR A 248 -11.95 7.52 -1.19
CA TYR A 248 -10.51 7.27 -1.17
C TYR A 248 -10.20 5.78 -1.31
N MET A 249 -9.40 5.43 -2.32
CA MET A 249 -8.96 4.06 -2.60
C MET A 249 -7.46 3.97 -2.94
N GLY A 250 -6.66 4.90 -2.43
CA GLY A 250 -5.22 4.93 -2.70
C GLY A 250 -4.85 5.74 -3.95
N HIS A 251 -3.83 5.29 -4.66
CA HIS A 251 -3.22 5.99 -5.81
C HIS A 251 -2.71 7.39 -5.46
N ASP A 252 -2.15 7.49 -4.26
CA ASP A 252 -1.68 8.76 -3.73
C ASP A 252 -0.45 9.28 -4.48
N ASP A 253 -0.44 10.58 -4.70
CA ASP A 253 0.72 11.36 -5.11
C ASP A 253 0.99 12.44 -4.07
N PHE A 254 2.23 12.48 -3.57
CA PHE A 254 2.68 13.48 -2.61
C PHE A 254 3.67 14.43 -3.24
N ALA A 255 3.63 15.68 -2.84
CA ALA A 255 4.63 16.68 -3.21
C ALA A 255 4.69 17.81 -2.17
N VAL A 256 5.86 18.43 -2.04
CA VAL A 256 5.98 19.73 -1.41
C VAL A 256 5.70 20.80 -2.45
N VAL A 257 4.71 21.66 -2.18
CA VAL A 257 4.30 22.74 -3.08
C VAL A 257 4.07 24.01 -2.26
N GLU A 258 4.78 25.08 -2.59
CA GLU A 258 4.58 26.41 -1.98
C GLU A 258 4.51 26.42 -0.44
N GLY A 259 5.44 25.70 0.21
CA GLY A 259 5.50 25.64 1.67
C GLY A 259 4.39 24.81 2.32
N THR A 260 3.77 23.90 1.58
CA THR A 260 2.81 22.91 2.08
C THR A 260 3.15 21.51 1.58
N LEU A 261 2.86 20.48 2.37
CA LEU A 261 2.79 19.13 1.86
C LEU A 261 1.44 18.93 1.20
N VAL A 262 1.44 18.44 -0.02
CA VAL A 262 0.23 18.12 -0.79
C VAL A 262 0.13 16.61 -0.95
N ARG A 263 -1.06 16.07 -0.74
CA ARG A 263 -1.45 14.70 -1.06
C ARG A 263 -2.59 14.75 -2.06
N ARG A 264 -2.45 14.07 -3.20
CA ARG A 264 -3.49 13.97 -4.24
C ARG A 264 -3.86 12.52 -4.44
N PHE A 265 -5.13 12.27 -4.71
CA PHE A 265 -5.62 10.95 -5.08
C PHE A 265 -6.92 11.06 -5.89
N PRO A 266 -7.20 10.09 -6.77
CA PRO A 266 -8.47 10.00 -7.46
C PRO A 266 -9.60 9.65 -6.50
N VAL A 267 -10.79 10.22 -6.74
CA VAL A 267 -12.00 9.93 -5.96
C VAL A 267 -12.84 8.91 -6.72
N TYR A 268 -13.25 7.87 -6.02
CA TYR A 268 -14.06 6.78 -6.55
C TYR A 268 -15.50 6.94 -6.13
N LYS A 269 -16.42 6.74 -7.10
CA LYS A 269 -17.87 6.66 -6.87
C LYS A 269 -18.32 5.21 -6.82
N ASP A 270 -19.53 4.98 -6.33
CA ASP A 270 -20.13 3.65 -6.33
C ASP A 270 -20.19 3.07 -7.75
N GLY A 271 -19.67 1.86 -7.90
CA GLY A 271 -19.57 1.18 -9.20
C GLY A 271 -18.29 1.43 -10.00
N ASP A 272 -17.41 2.35 -9.57
CA ASP A 272 -16.13 2.57 -10.23
C ASP A 272 -15.21 1.35 -10.08
N SER A 273 -14.45 1.07 -11.14
CA SER A 273 -13.35 0.11 -11.06
C SER A 273 -12.06 0.81 -10.61
N ASN A 274 -11.12 0.04 -10.07
CA ASN A 274 -9.83 0.56 -9.59
C ASN A 274 -9.02 1.31 -10.66
N VAL A 275 -9.24 1.02 -11.94
CA VAL A 275 -8.54 1.65 -13.08
C VAL A 275 -9.31 2.80 -13.71
N ALA A 276 -10.54 3.05 -13.27
CA ALA A 276 -11.42 4.06 -13.88
C ALA A 276 -12.23 4.83 -12.81
N PRO A 277 -11.56 5.66 -12.00
CA PRO A 277 -12.22 6.55 -11.04
C PRO A 277 -13.00 7.63 -11.78
N SER A 278 -14.21 7.95 -11.32
CA SER A 278 -15.08 8.95 -11.96
C SER A 278 -15.38 10.18 -11.08
N GLY A 279 -14.82 10.21 -9.86
CA GLY A 279 -15.09 11.27 -8.89
C GLY A 279 -14.17 12.49 -8.97
N GLY A 280 -13.28 12.56 -9.99
CA GLY A 280 -12.27 13.62 -10.07
C GLY A 280 -11.06 13.35 -9.18
N VAL A 281 -10.34 14.40 -8.83
CA VAL A 281 -9.14 14.35 -7.98
C VAL A 281 -9.38 15.15 -6.71
N ARG A 282 -9.05 14.56 -5.56
CA ARG A 282 -9.01 15.28 -4.29
C ARG A 282 -7.58 15.61 -3.92
N GLN A 283 -7.36 16.87 -3.55
CA GLN A 283 -6.09 17.36 -3.06
C GLN A 283 -6.24 17.80 -1.60
N MET A 284 -5.44 17.21 -0.74
CA MET A 284 -5.30 17.59 0.67
C MET A 284 -4.00 18.35 0.85
N GLN A 285 -4.05 19.50 1.50
CA GLN A 285 -2.90 20.35 1.79
C GLN A 285 -2.65 20.37 3.30
N TYR A 286 -1.41 20.16 3.68
CA TYR A 286 -1.01 20.05 5.08
C TYR A 286 0.05 21.08 5.43
N LYS A 287 -0.08 21.68 6.61
CA LYS A 287 0.94 22.53 7.23
C LYS A 287 1.63 21.80 8.36
N LEU A 288 2.95 21.97 8.44
CA LEU A 288 3.71 21.47 9.57
C LEU A 288 3.43 22.33 10.80
N LYS A 289 3.02 21.70 11.89
CA LYS A 289 2.68 22.35 13.16
C LYS A 289 3.26 21.56 14.33
N PRO A 290 3.56 22.19 15.45
CA PRO A 290 3.86 21.47 16.68
C PRO A 290 2.69 20.57 17.07
N GLY A 291 2.99 19.31 17.43
CA GLY A 291 2.09 18.36 18.07
C GLY A 291 2.35 18.29 19.58
N GLU A 292 1.77 17.31 20.27
CA GLU A 292 1.98 17.14 21.72
C GLU A 292 3.40 16.67 22.07
N ALA A 293 3.97 15.79 21.26
CA ALA A 293 5.31 15.22 21.48
C ALA A 293 6.28 15.55 20.34
N ASN A 294 5.79 15.61 19.10
CA ASN A 294 6.58 15.77 17.89
C ASN A 294 5.86 16.70 16.90
N TRP A 295 6.51 16.99 15.78
CA TRP A 295 5.90 17.70 14.67
C TRP A 295 4.76 16.90 14.05
N GLN A 296 3.72 17.59 13.58
CA GLN A 296 2.54 17.01 12.95
C GLN A 296 2.16 17.78 11.69
N LEU A 297 1.83 17.04 10.64
CA LEU A 297 1.21 17.58 9.44
C LEU A 297 -0.30 17.70 9.67
N LYS A 298 -0.78 18.92 9.93
CA LYS A 298 -2.21 19.21 10.12
C LYS A 298 -2.85 19.58 8.81
N LEU A 299 -4.01 18.97 8.53
CA LEU A 299 -4.82 19.31 7.37
C LEU A 299 -5.24 20.79 7.41
N ASP A 300 -4.89 21.54 6.37
CA ASP A 300 -5.18 22.96 6.20
C ASP A 300 -6.32 23.20 5.22
N ARG A 301 -6.32 22.46 4.10
CA ARG A 301 -7.31 22.62 3.04
C ARG A 301 -7.54 21.31 2.29
N VAL A 302 -8.78 21.13 1.83
CA VAL A 302 -9.17 20.11 0.84
C VAL A 302 -9.73 20.80 -0.39
N VAL A 303 -9.28 20.40 -1.57
CA VAL A 303 -9.74 20.90 -2.88
C VAL A 303 -10.11 19.71 -3.74
N GLU A 304 -11.18 19.84 -4.53
CA GLU A 304 -11.62 18.85 -5.52
C GLU A 304 -11.67 19.49 -6.91
N TYR A 305 -11.25 18.74 -7.94
CA TYR A 305 -11.27 19.18 -9.33
C TYR A 305 -11.28 18.01 -10.31
#